data_e5998317442c57dd5e6be2d194c2c65b
#
_entry.id   e5998317442c57dd5e6be2d194c2c65b
#
_cell.length_a   1.000
_cell.length_b   1.000
_cell.length_c   1.000
_cell.angle_alpha   90.00
_cell.angle_beta   90.00
_cell.angle_gamma   90.00
#
_symmetry.space_group_name_H-M   'P 1'
#
loop_
_entity.id
_entity.type
_entity.pdbx_description
1 polymer ?
#
loop_
_entity_poly.entity_id
_entity_poly.type
_entity_poly.pdbx_seq_one_letter_code
_entity_poly.pdbx_strand_id
1 'polypeptide(L)'
;MEEFSELKSARLLSIYARLLNGRVLKKALLAQEFGVTARSIQRDLESLRSFLSNEMLPQDVVYDRAASGYRLTHAKPMGLSNSEILAVCKILLESRSMRRDEMLPILDKLVDCCVPEENKRAVQQMIGNEKLHYIEPHHGQPVLRGLWELGQAVQQRQVLELDYQRLKGAETVRRTVEPVGILFSEYYFYLAAYLRGVDRKQ
;
A
#
# COMPACT_ATOMS: atom_id res chain seq x y z
N MET A 1 8.84 -36.72 -16.61
CA MET A 1 7.46 -36.31 -16.29
C MET A 1 7.39 -35.18 -15.28
N GLU A 2 8.32 -35.09 -14.33
CA GLU A 2 8.37 -34.01 -13.32
C GLU A 2 8.61 -32.63 -13.95
N GLU A 3 9.56 -32.49 -14.85
CA GLU A 3 9.92 -31.21 -15.50
C GLU A 3 8.75 -30.58 -16.29
N PHE A 4 7.91 -31.38 -16.96
CA PHE A 4 6.70 -30.91 -17.65
C PHE A 4 5.59 -30.49 -16.68
N SER A 5 5.53 -31.10 -15.50
CA SER A 5 4.57 -30.74 -14.44
C SER A 5 4.97 -29.41 -13.79
N GLU A 6 6.24 -29.17 -13.52
CA GLU A 6 6.74 -27.90 -12.98
C GLU A 6 6.51 -26.74 -13.93
N LEU A 7 6.82 -26.91 -15.21
CA LEU A 7 6.56 -25.89 -16.24
C LEU A 7 5.07 -25.52 -16.36
N LYS A 8 4.16 -26.51 -16.22
CA LYS A 8 2.71 -26.28 -16.24
C LYS A 8 2.26 -25.51 -14.99
N SER A 9 2.74 -25.88 -13.82
CA SER A 9 2.40 -25.23 -12.54
C SER A 9 2.87 -23.78 -12.52
N ALA A 10 4.11 -23.52 -12.93
CA ALA A 10 4.66 -22.16 -13.05
C ALA A 10 3.84 -21.29 -14.02
N ARG A 11 3.42 -21.85 -15.15
CA ARG A 11 2.56 -21.17 -16.13
C ARG A 11 1.17 -20.83 -15.53
N LEU A 12 0.52 -21.80 -14.86
CA LEU A 12 -0.76 -21.59 -14.19
C LEU A 12 -0.68 -20.47 -13.14
N LEU A 13 0.35 -20.50 -12.30
CA LEU A 13 0.59 -19.47 -11.28
C LEU A 13 0.83 -18.09 -11.91
N SER A 14 1.62 -18.03 -12.99
CA SER A 14 1.86 -16.78 -13.72
C SER A 14 0.57 -16.21 -14.32
N ILE A 15 -0.26 -17.05 -14.96
CA ILE A 15 -1.55 -16.63 -15.52
C ILE A 15 -2.46 -16.13 -14.39
N TYR A 16 -2.56 -16.88 -13.28
CA TYR A 16 -3.40 -16.52 -12.14
C TYR A 16 -2.95 -15.19 -11.49
N ALA A 17 -1.66 -15.01 -11.23
CA ALA A 17 -1.12 -13.77 -10.68
C ALA A 17 -1.44 -12.55 -11.56
N ARG A 18 -1.35 -12.68 -12.88
CA ARG A 18 -1.70 -11.61 -13.83
C ARG A 18 -3.20 -11.30 -13.82
N LEU A 19 -4.04 -12.32 -13.73
CA LEU A 19 -5.51 -12.17 -13.62
C LEU A 19 -5.89 -11.50 -12.31
N LEU A 20 -5.27 -11.86 -11.18
CA LEU A 20 -5.44 -11.20 -9.88
C LEU A 20 -5.11 -9.71 -9.94
N ASN A 21 -4.06 -9.36 -10.68
CA ASN A 21 -3.67 -7.96 -10.91
C ASN A 21 -4.57 -7.22 -11.93
N GLY A 22 -5.75 -7.77 -12.25
CA GLY A 22 -6.72 -7.14 -13.13
C GLY A 22 -6.34 -7.10 -14.62
N ARG A 23 -5.28 -7.82 -15.04
CA ARG A 23 -4.87 -7.84 -16.45
C ARG A 23 -5.85 -8.63 -17.29
N VAL A 24 -6.10 -8.13 -18.51
CA VAL A 24 -6.80 -8.88 -19.55
C VAL A 24 -5.79 -9.68 -20.35
N LEU A 25 -5.96 -11.00 -20.39
CA LEU A 25 -5.00 -11.91 -20.99
C LEU A 25 -5.55 -12.47 -22.32
N LYS A 26 -4.79 -12.28 -23.39
CA LYS A 26 -5.12 -12.81 -24.71
C LYS A 26 -4.50 -14.19 -24.90
N LYS A 27 -5.32 -15.19 -25.20
CA LYS A 27 -4.90 -16.60 -25.34
C LYS A 27 -3.77 -16.80 -26.35
N ALA A 28 -3.79 -16.09 -27.47
CA ALA A 28 -2.74 -16.19 -28.49
C ALA A 28 -1.39 -15.66 -27.99
N LEU A 29 -1.38 -14.55 -27.25
CA LEU A 29 -0.17 -13.98 -26.70
C LEU A 29 0.45 -14.87 -25.61
N LEU A 30 -0.39 -15.45 -24.75
CA LEU A 30 0.07 -16.41 -23.74
C LEU A 30 0.64 -17.68 -24.39
N ALA A 31 0.01 -18.18 -25.45
CA ALA A 31 0.49 -19.35 -26.18
C ALA A 31 1.88 -19.11 -26.78
N GLN A 32 2.09 -17.93 -27.36
CA GLN A 32 3.39 -17.51 -27.90
C GLN A 32 4.44 -17.34 -26.80
N GLU A 33 4.10 -16.64 -25.71
CA GLU A 33 4.99 -16.34 -24.61
C GLU A 33 5.49 -17.61 -23.91
N PHE A 34 4.60 -18.58 -23.66
CA PHE A 34 4.94 -19.81 -22.96
C PHE A 34 5.35 -20.96 -23.92
N GLY A 35 5.44 -20.72 -25.21
CA GLY A 35 5.81 -21.74 -26.20
C GLY A 35 4.86 -22.94 -26.25
N VAL A 36 3.57 -22.74 -25.99
CA VAL A 36 2.56 -23.80 -25.95
C VAL A 36 1.39 -23.52 -26.92
N THR A 37 0.55 -24.52 -27.13
CA THR A 37 -0.62 -24.36 -28.02
C THR A 37 -1.71 -23.54 -27.34
N ALA A 38 -2.56 -22.85 -28.12
CA ALA A 38 -3.74 -22.15 -27.61
C ALA A 38 -4.70 -23.09 -26.87
N ARG A 39 -4.71 -24.39 -27.22
CA ARG A 39 -5.49 -25.42 -26.53
C ARG A 39 -4.93 -25.72 -25.13
N SER A 40 -3.61 -25.67 -24.96
CA SER A 40 -2.98 -25.79 -23.64
C SER A 40 -3.37 -24.64 -22.73
N ILE A 41 -3.33 -23.39 -23.24
CA ILE A 41 -3.77 -22.20 -22.48
C ILE A 41 -5.26 -22.30 -22.13
N GLN A 42 -6.08 -22.82 -23.05
CA GLN A 42 -7.52 -23.00 -22.75
C GLN A 42 -7.73 -23.97 -21.58
N ARG A 43 -7.00 -25.09 -21.55
CA ARG A 43 -7.04 -26.06 -20.44
C ARG A 43 -6.53 -25.45 -19.12
N ASP A 44 -5.53 -24.59 -19.18
CA ASP A 44 -5.03 -23.88 -18.01
C ASP A 44 -6.07 -22.92 -17.42
N LEU A 45 -6.78 -22.17 -18.27
CA LEU A 45 -7.89 -21.29 -17.86
C LEU A 45 -9.06 -22.09 -17.28
N GLU A 46 -9.37 -23.26 -17.85
CA GLU A 46 -10.39 -24.17 -17.30
C GLU A 46 -9.97 -24.74 -15.95
N SER A 47 -8.69 -25.11 -15.78
CA SER A 47 -8.15 -25.56 -14.52
C SER A 47 -8.24 -24.47 -13.43
N LEU A 48 -7.98 -23.20 -13.78
CA LEU A 48 -8.16 -22.06 -12.88
C LEU A 48 -9.63 -21.85 -12.50
N ARG A 49 -10.57 -21.96 -13.45
CA ARG A 49 -12.01 -21.88 -13.12
C ARG A 49 -12.43 -22.98 -12.14
N SER A 50 -12.01 -24.21 -12.41
CA SER A 50 -12.29 -25.33 -11.52
C SER A 50 -11.71 -25.12 -10.12
N PHE A 51 -10.49 -24.62 -10.03
CA PHE A 51 -9.87 -24.27 -8.75
C PHE A 51 -10.68 -23.20 -8.01
N LEU A 52 -11.01 -22.08 -8.64
CA LEU A 52 -11.78 -20.99 -8.03
C LEU A 52 -13.15 -21.46 -7.55
N SER A 53 -13.83 -22.29 -8.35
CA SER A 53 -15.13 -22.87 -7.98
C SER A 53 -15.03 -23.85 -6.80
N ASN A 54 -14.00 -24.70 -6.77
CA ASN A 54 -13.80 -25.67 -5.68
C ASN A 54 -13.46 -25.00 -4.35
N GLU A 55 -12.70 -23.90 -4.39
CA GLU A 55 -12.36 -23.10 -3.21
C GLU A 55 -13.48 -22.12 -2.81
N MET A 56 -14.66 -22.21 -3.46
CA MET A 56 -15.80 -21.31 -3.22
C MET A 56 -15.43 -19.82 -3.28
N LEU A 57 -14.44 -19.45 -4.09
CA LEU A 57 -14.04 -18.06 -4.26
C LEU A 57 -15.08 -17.31 -5.09
N PRO A 58 -15.37 -16.02 -4.77
CA PRO A 58 -16.38 -15.24 -5.49
C PRO A 58 -15.92 -14.78 -6.88
N GLN A 59 -14.78 -15.26 -7.34
CA GLN A 59 -14.11 -14.89 -8.57
C GLN A 59 -14.26 -15.98 -9.62
N ASP A 60 -14.36 -15.57 -10.90
CA ASP A 60 -14.37 -16.50 -12.03
C ASP A 60 -13.55 -15.91 -13.19
N VAL A 61 -12.99 -16.78 -14.03
CA VAL A 61 -12.26 -16.40 -15.24
C VAL A 61 -13.24 -16.30 -16.40
N VAL A 62 -13.58 -15.08 -16.81
CA VAL A 62 -14.52 -14.80 -17.90
C VAL A 62 -13.83 -14.25 -19.13
N TYR A 63 -14.45 -14.46 -20.29
CA TYR A 63 -14.00 -13.84 -21.54
C TYR A 63 -14.66 -12.48 -21.71
N ASP A 64 -13.86 -11.43 -21.77
CA ASP A 64 -14.29 -10.07 -22.06
C ASP A 64 -14.24 -9.83 -23.58
N ARG A 65 -15.41 -9.65 -24.18
CA ARG A 65 -15.52 -9.43 -25.64
C ARG A 65 -14.97 -8.08 -26.07
N ALA A 66 -15.15 -7.03 -25.25
CA ALA A 66 -14.69 -5.69 -25.58
C ALA A 66 -13.16 -5.61 -25.55
N ALA A 67 -12.52 -6.24 -24.59
CA ALA A 67 -11.06 -6.31 -24.48
C ALA A 67 -10.43 -7.48 -25.25
N SER A 68 -11.26 -8.34 -25.89
CA SER A 68 -10.86 -9.53 -26.65
C SER A 68 -9.90 -10.45 -25.86
N GLY A 69 -10.18 -10.68 -24.59
CA GLY A 69 -9.30 -11.46 -23.71
C GLY A 69 -10.00 -11.99 -22.45
N TYR A 70 -9.27 -12.76 -21.68
CA TYR A 70 -9.75 -13.32 -20.42
C TYR A 70 -9.39 -12.41 -19.25
N ARG A 71 -10.32 -12.21 -18.33
CA ARG A 71 -10.12 -11.50 -17.06
C ARG A 71 -10.77 -12.24 -15.91
N LEU A 72 -10.36 -11.91 -14.70
CA LEU A 72 -10.99 -12.41 -13.49
C LEU A 72 -12.18 -11.49 -13.12
N THR A 73 -13.35 -12.06 -12.82
CA THR A 73 -14.47 -11.30 -12.24
C THR A 73 -14.10 -10.88 -10.81
N HIS A 74 -14.58 -9.72 -10.38
CA HIS A 74 -14.30 -9.20 -9.04
C HIS A 74 -12.80 -9.19 -8.67
N ALA A 75 -11.91 -9.23 -9.65
CA ALA A 75 -10.52 -8.89 -9.42
C ALA A 75 -10.48 -7.43 -8.96
N LYS A 76 -10.42 -7.22 -7.64
CA LYS A 76 -9.96 -5.94 -7.13
C LYS A 76 -8.48 -5.90 -7.49
N PRO A 77 -8.01 -4.87 -8.20
CA PRO A 77 -6.57 -4.69 -8.34
C PRO A 77 -5.98 -4.74 -6.92
N MET A 78 -5.13 -5.73 -6.67
CA MET A 78 -4.41 -5.82 -5.39
C MET A 78 -3.39 -4.69 -5.38
N GLY A 79 -3.81 -3.55 -4.86
CA GLY A 79 -2.94 -2.39 -4.76
C GLY A 79 -3.57 -1.12 -5.33
N LEU A 80 -2.84 -0.04 -5.16
CA LEU A 80 -3.19 1.27 -5.71
C LEU A 80 -2.89 1.32 -7.22
N SER A 81 -3.73 2.02 -7.97
CA SER A 81 -3.43 2.38 -9.36
C SER A 81 -2.26 3.37 -9.39
N ASN A 82 -1.58 3.48 -10.54
CA ASN A 82 -0.46 4.42 -10.69
C ASN A 82 -0.87 5.88 -10.42
N SER A 83 -2.10 6.26 -10.74
CA SER A 83 -2.63 7.60 -10.45
C SER A 83 -2.85 7.82 -8.95
N GLU A 84 -3.33 6.80 -8.23
CA GLU A 84 -3.48 6.84 -6.78
C GLU A 84 -2.12 6.88 -6.09
N ILE A 85 -1.15 6.08 -6.55
CA ILE A 85 0.23 6.10 -6.05
C ILE A 85 0.82 7.50 -6.23
N LEU A 86 0.70 8.09 -7.43
CA LEU A 86 1.19 9.45 -7.70
C LEU A 86 0.52 10.47 -6.78
N ALA A 87 -0.80 10.41 -6.62
CA ALA A 87 -1.54 11.33 -5.76
C ALA A 87 -1.09 11.21 -4.30
N VAL A 88 -0.96 10.00 -3.78
CA VAL A 88 -0.49 9.74 -2.41
C VAL A 88 0.95 10.27 -2.24
N CYS A 89 1.85 10.00 -3.19
CA CYS A 89 3.22 10.52 -3.15
C CYS A 89 3.26 12.07 -3.10
N LYS A 90 2.43 12.75 -3.91
CA LYS A 90 2.35 14.22 -3.91
C LYS A 90 1.83 14.76 -2.58
N ILE A 91 0.78 14.15 -2.01
CA ILE A 91 0.23 14.53 -0.70
C ILE A 91 1.26 14.32 0.40
N LEU A 92 1.96 13.19 0.40
CA LEU A 92 3.00 12.90 1.39
C LEU A 92 4.15 13.90 1.33
N LEU A 93 4.65 14.22 0.14
CA LEU A 93 5.72 15.20 -0.05
C LEU A 93 5.30 16.58 0.45
N GLU A 94 4.08 17.03 0.13
CA GLU A 94 3.58 18.33 0.57
C GLU A 94 3.23 18.37 2.05
N SER A 95 2.93 17.22 2.66
CA SER A 95 2.61 17.13 4.10
C SER A 95 3.78 17.53 5.00
N ARG A 96 5.03 17.37 4.54
CA ARG A 96 6.25 17.67 5.30
C ARG A 96 6.23 17.18 6.74
N SER A 97 5.55 16.04 6.96
CA SER A 97 5.18 15.56 8.30
C SER A 97 6.21 14.66 8.95
N MET A 98 7.22 14.23 8.21
CA MET A 98 8.19 13.23 8.62
C MET A 98 9.61 13.65 8.28
N ARG A 99 10.58 13.10 8.97
CA ARG A 99 11.98 13.26 8.61
C ARG A 99 12.24 12.68 7.22
N ARG A 100 13.28 13.17 6.57
CA ARG A 100 13.68 12.72 5.23
C ARG A 100 13.97 11.22 5.19
N ASP A 101 14.61 10.69 6.22
CA ASP A 101 14.95 9.27 6.34
C ASP A 101 13.73 8.35 6.59
N GLU A 102 12.60 8.89 7.06
CA GLU A 102 11.32 8.18 7.14
C GLU A 102 10.51 8.33 5.85
N MET A 103 10.43 9.54 5.30
CA MET A 103 9.61 9.87 4.12
C MET A 103 10.08 9.18 2.86
N LEU A 104 11.38 9.27 2.53
CA LEU A 104 11.88 8.77 1.25
C LEU A 104 11.69 7.25 1.07
N PRO A 105 11.95 6.39 2.08
CA PRO A 105 11.67 4.97 1.95
C PRO A 105 10.18 4.63 1.75
N ILE A 106 9.25 5.43 2.29
CA ILE A 106 7.81 5.25 2.07
C ILE A 106 7.47 5.53 0.61
N LEU A 107 7.97 6.66 0.07
CA LEU A 107 7.76 7.01 -1.33
C LEU A 107 8.33 5.96 -2.27
N ASP A 108 9.54 5.44 -1.99
CA ASP A 108 10.16 4.39 -2.80
C ASP A 108 9.31 3.10 -2.80
N LYS A 109 8.82 2.67 -1.65
CA LYS A 109 7.90 1.52 -1.54
C LYS A 109 6.59 1.73 -2.29
N LEU A 110 6.01 2.92 -2.24
CA LEU A 110 4.80 3.25 -3.00
C LEU A 110 5.06 3.20 -4.51
N VAL A 111 6.17 3.77 -4.95
CA VAL A 111 6.58 3.73 -6.37
C VAL A 111 6.87 2.30 -6.82
N ASP A 112 7.43 1.46 -5.96
CA ASP A 112 7.67 0.03 -6.24
C ASP A 112 6.38 -0.77 -6.48
N CYS A 113 5.23 -0.26 -6.03
CA CYS A 113 3.92 -0.86 -6.32
C CYS A 113 3.38 -0.52 -7.71
N CYS A 114 4.02 0.36 -8.49
CA CYS A 114 3.58 0.71 -9.84
C CYS A 114 3.67 -0.48 -10.82
N VAL A 115 2.62 -0.69 -11.60
CA VAL A 115 2.52 -1.77 -12.60
C VAL A 115 1.97 -1.19 -13.91
N PRO A 116 2.56 -1.50 -15.07
CA PRO A 116 3.83 -2.22 -15.27
C PRO A 116 5.05 -1.39 -14.88
N GLU A 117 6.23 -2.02 -14.87
CA GLU A 117 7.51 -1.42 -14.43
C GLU A 117 7.86 -0.09 -15.14
N GLU A 118 7.42 0.07 -16.38
CA GLU A 118 7.61 1.31 -17.17
C GLU A 118 6.98 2.54 -16.49
N ASN A 119 5.83 2.35 -15.84
CA ASN A 119 5.13 3.42 -15.13
C ASN A 119 5.86 3.89 -13.88
N LYS A 120 6.66 3.03 -13.27
CA LYS A 120 7.52 3.34 -12.13
C LYS A 120 8.45 4.50 -12.44
N ARG A 121 9.15 4.45 -13.59
CA ARG A 121 10.04 5.53 -14.04
C ARG A 121 9.27 6.83 -14.25
N ALA A 122 8.07 6.77 -14.85
CA ALA A 122 7.24 7.95 -15.05
C ALA A 122 6.83 8.61 -13.72
N VAL A 123 6.38 7.82 -12.74
CA VAL A 123 6.03 8.33 -11.41
C VAL A 123 7.27 8.92 -10.71
N GLN A 124 8.41 8.23 -10.76
CA GLN A 124 9.68 8.73 -10.20
C GLN A 124 10.07 10.10 -10.77
N GLN A 125 9.94 10.28 -12.08
CA GLN A 125 10.22 11.57 -12.73
C GLN A 125 9.25 12.66 -12.26
N MET A 126 7.95 12.34 -12.14
CA MET A 126 6.92 13.29 -11.73
C MET A 126 7.06 13.78 -10.28
N ILE A 127 7.69 13.00 -9.40
CA ILE A 127 7.92 13.36 -7.99
C ILE A 127 9.38 13.76 -7.71
N GLY A 128 10.25 13.63 -8.69
CA GLY A 128 11.71 13.73 -8.51
C GLY A 128 12.16 15.09 -7.97
N ASN A 129 11.58 16.18 -8.46
CA ASN A 129 11.93 17.51 -8.03
C ASN A 129 11.54 17.77 -6.56
N GLU A 130 10.30 17.43 -6.18
CA GLU A 130 9.83 17.59 -4.80
C GLU A 130 10.58 16.66 -3.84
N LYS A 131 10.90 15.43 -4.29
CA LYS A 131 11.71 14.49 -3.51
C LYS A 131 13.12 15.02 -3.24
N LEU A 132 13.74 15.69 -4.25
CA LEU A 132 15.07 16.30 -4.11
C LEU A 132 15.06 17.47 -3.13
N HIS A 133 14.03 18.32 -3.20
CA HIS A 133 13.89 19.54 -2.41
C HIS A 133 12.98 19.34 -1.18
N TYR A 134 12.76 18.10 -0.76
CA TYR A 134 11.92 17.81 0.39
C TYR A 134 12.44 18.50 1.65
N ILE A 135 11.58 19.29 2.28
CA ILE A 135 11.86 20.01 3.51
C ILE A 135 11.24 19.21 4.66
N GLU A 136 12.06 18.74 5.54
CA GLU A 136 11.62 17.99 6.75
C GLU A 136 11.16 18.93 7.88
N PRO A 137 10.34 18.43 8.83
CA PRO A 137 9.87 19.23 9.94
C PRO A 137 11.01 19.66 10.87
N HIS A 138 10.93 20.85 11.44
CA HIS A 138 11.94 21.44 12.29
C HIS A 138 12.24 20.68 13.59
N HIS A 139 11.29 19.87 14.08
CA HIS A 139 11.49 19.12 15.35
C HIS A 139 12.53 17.99 15.24
N GLY A 140 12.87 17.53 14.05
CA GLY A 140 13.89 16.50 13.81
C GLY A 140 13.65 15.13 14.49
N GLN A 141 12.47 14.90 15.05
CA GLN A 141 12.15 13.65 15.76
C GLN A 141 11.51 12.64 14.81
N PRO A 142 11.84 11.34 14.95
CA PRO A 142 11.16 10.29 14.19
C PRO A 142 9.69 10.17 14.61
N VAL A 143 8.79 10.02 13.64
CA VAL A 143 7.35 10.09 13.85
C VAL A 143 6.70 8.71 13.76
N LEU A 144 7.15 7.85 12.84
CA LEU A 144 6.46 6.60 12.49
C LEU A 144 6.29 5.65 13.68
N ARG A 145 7.35 5.48 14.46
CA ARG A 145 7.31 4.60 15.64
C ARG A 145 6.30 5.12 16.68
N GLY A 146 6.37 6.41 16.98
CA GLY A 146 5.46 7.06 17.93
C GLY A 146 4.01 7.00 17.46
N LEU A 147 3.74 7.21 16.15
CA LEU A 147 2.40 7.08 15.58
C LEU A 147 1.80 5.69 15.81
N TRP A 148 2.61 4.64 15.59
CA TRP A 148 2.14 3.27 15.79
C TRP A 148 1.84 2.98 17.27
N GLU A 149 2.78 3.31 18.17
CA GLU A 149 2.65 3.09 19.62
C GLU A 149 1.45 3.86 20.19
N LEU A 150 1.30 5.14 19.82
CA LEU A 150 0.17 5.97 20.23
C LEU A 150 -1.17 5.47 19.62
N GLY A 151 -1.16 5.03 18.38
CA GLY A 151 -2.34 4.44 17.73
C GLY A 151 -2.85 3.19 18.46
N GLN A 152 -1.94 2.31 18.88
CA GLN A 152 -2.29 1.15 19.70
C GLN A 152 -2.85 1.55 21.06
N ALA A 153 -2.23 2.54 21.71
CA ALA A 153 -2.69 3.02 23.02
C ALA A 153 -4.10 3.63 22.93
N VAL A 154 -4.41 4.38 21.87
CA VAL A 154 -5.77 4.88 21.60
C VAL A 154 -6.76 3.72 21.43
N GLN A 155 -6.42 2.73 20.58
CA GLN A 155 -7.29 1.59 20.31
C GLN A 155 -7.57 0.75 21.58
N GLN A 156 -6.56 0.56 22.41
CA GLN A 156 -6.63 -0.23 23.65
C GLN A 156 -7.09 0.58 24.86
N ARG A 157 -7.35 1.89 24.69
CA ARG A 157 -7.72 2.81 25.78
C ARG A 157 -6.71 2.81 26.94
N GLN A 158 -5.44 2.73 26.60
CA GLN A 158 -4.38 2.71 27.59
C GLN A 158 -4.09 4.11 28.12
N VAL A 159 -3.87 4.21 29.42
CA VAL A 159 -3.35 5.43 30.06
C VAL A 159 -1.84 5.49 29.80
N LEU A 160 -1.37 6.66 29.38
CA LEU A 160 0.03 6.89 29.06
C LEU A 160 0.66 7.91 29.99
N GLU A 161 1.93 7.71 30.29
CA GLU A 161 2.81 8.75 30.80
C GLU A 161 3.60 9.35 29.65
N LEU A 162 3.45 10.66 29.41
CA LEU A 162 4.12 11.38 28.36
C LEU A 162 5.12 12.37 28.94
N ASP A 163 6.35 12.29 28.47
CA ASP A 163 7.35 13.32 28.67
C ASP A 163 7.34 14.21 27.40
N TYR A 164 6.98 15.47 27.55
CA TYR A 164 6.98 16.41 26.43
C TYR A 164 7.62 17.75 26.80
N GLN A 165 8.23 18.37 25.81
CA GLN A 165 8.83 19.69 25.97
C GLN A 165 7.79 20.78 25.66
N ARG A 166 7.63 21.74 26.57
CA ARG A 166 6.73 22.86 26.34
C ARG A 166 7.26 23.79 25.23
N LEU A 167 6.35 24.34 24.42
CA LEU A 167 6.69 25.32 23.37
C LEU A 167 7.41 26.57 23.93
N LYS A 168 7.10 26.96 25.16
CA LYS A 168 7.75 28.07 25.86
C LYS A 168 8.60 27.51 26.99
N GLY A 169 9.90 27.34 26.75
CA GLY A 169 10.89 26.86 27.74
C GLY A 169 11.47 25.50 27.37
N ALA A 170 12.66 25.22 27.86
CA ALA A 170 13.36 23.94 27.65
C ALA A 170 12.94 22.85 28.67
N GLU A 171 11.86 23.11 29.42
CA GLU A 171 11.45 22.23 30.54
C GLU A 171 10.64 21.05 30.01
N THR A 172 11.10 19.82 30.28
CA THR A 172 10.34 18.60 30.02
C THR A 172 9.32 18.39 31.13
N VAL A 173 8.08 18.23 30.74
CA VAL A 173 6.96 18.01 31.67
C VAL A 173 6.41 16.61 31.48
N ARG A 174 6.31 15.87 32.59
CA ARG A 174 5.63 14.56 32.60
C ARG A 174 4.15 14.74 32.88
N ARG A 175 3.32 14.07 32.09
CA ARG A 175 1.86 14.06 32.22
C ARG A 175 1.30 12.66 32.04
N THR A 176 0.32 12.32 32.89
CA THR A 176 -0.50 11.14 32.71
C THR A 176 -1.72 11.52 31.87
N VAL A 177 -1.94 10.84 30.76
CA VAL A 177 -2.97 11.16 29.79
C VAL A 177 -3.79 9.95 29.37
N GLU A 178 -5.03 10.17 29.01
CA GLU A 178 -5.90 9.20 28.35
C GLU A 178 -6.02 9.60 26.86
N PRO A 179 -5.34 8.90 25.96
CA PRO A 179 -5.34 9.24 24.54
C PRO A 179 -6.71 8.94 23.92
N VAL A 180 -7.18 9.87 23.08
CA VAL A 180 -8.49 9.79 22.40
C VAL A 180 -8.32 9.59 20.90
N GLY A 181 -7.30 10.20 20.31
CA GLY A 181 -7.07 10.12 18.88
C GLY A 181 -5.79 10.80 18.44
N ILE A 182 -5.38 10.51 17.21
CA ILE A 182 -4.26 11.16 16.54
C ILE A 182 -4.83 11.98 15.39
N LEU A 183 -4.45 13.24 15.30
CA LEU A 183 -4.86 14.18 14.27
C LEU A 183 -3.63 14.62 13.48
N PHE A 184 -3.80 14.88 12.19
CA PHE A 184 -2.79 15.52 11.36
C PHE A 184 -3.28 16.91 10.94
N SER A 185 -2.49 17.93 11.18
CA SER A 185 -2.78 19.30 10.76
C SER A 185 -1.48 20.12 10.67
N GLU A 186 -1.39 21.01 9.71
CA GLU A 186 -0.29 21.98 9.57
C GLU A 186 1.11 21.37 9.75
N TYR A 187 1.38 20.28 9.01
CA TYR A 187 2.66 19.55 9.00
C TYR A 187 2.97 18.67 10.23
N TYR A 188 2.08 18.64 11.24
CA TYR A 188 2.34 17.91 12.50
C TYR A 188 1.25 16.89 12.82
N PHE A 189 1.67 15.85 13.53
CA PHE A 189 0.75 14.93 14.17
C PHE A 189 0.49 15.38 15.60
N TYR A 190 -0.77 15.46 15.98
CA TYR A 190 -1.22 15.85 17.31
C TYR A 190 -1.89 14.69 18.02
N LEU A 191 -1.53 14.46 19.29
CA LEU A 191 -2.25 13.55 20.16
C LEU A 191 -3.35 14.32 20.89
N ALA A 192 -4.60 13.99 20.62
CA ALA A 192 -5.73 14.43 21.43
C ALA A 192 -5.85 13.51 22.63
N ALA A 193 -5.85 14.07 23.83
CA ALA A 193 -5.88 13.30 25.07
C ALA A 193 -6.52 14.08 26.22
N TYR A 194 -7.12 13.37 27.19
CA TYR A 194 -7.52 13.94 28.46
C TYR A 194 -6.37 13.89 29.46
N LEU A 195 -6.15 14.99 30.18
CA LEU A 195 -5.18 15.01 31.28
C LEU A 195 -5.81 14.37 32.53
N ARG A 196 -5.09 13.41 33.13
CA ARG A 196 -5.46 12.86 34.44
C ARG A 196 -4.93 13.73 35.58
N GLY A 197 -5.71 13.87 36.64
CA GLY A 197 -5.29 14.58 37.85
C GLY A 197 -5.29 16.12 37.74
N VAL A 198 -5.89 16.67 36.69
CA VAL A 198 -6.13 18.11 36.59
C VAL A 198 -7.64 18.35 36.81
N ASP A 199 -8.02 18.85 37.97
CA ASP A 199 -9.38 19.31 38.20
C ASP A 199 -9.73 20.37 37.16
N ARG A 200 -10.80 20.13 36.38
CA ARG A 200 -11.38 21.14 35.52
C ARG A 200 -11.90 22.25 36.41
N LYS A 201 -11.16 23.32 36.59
CA LYS A 201 -11.80 24.56 37.01
C LYS A 201 -12.77 24.97 35.90
N GLN A 202 -14.05 24.93 36.25
CA GLN A 202 -15.15 25.45 35.45
C GLN A 202 -14.92 26.90 35.06
#